data_f6a0fbc2740fe5b05327eec2b1425149
#
_entry.id   f6a0fbc2740fe5b05327eec2b1425149
#
_cell.length_a   1.000
_cell.length_b   1.000
_cell.length_c   1.000
_cell.angle_alpha   90.00
_cell.angle_beta   90.00
_cell.angle_gamma   90.00
#
_symmetry.space_group_name_H-M   'P 1'
#
loop_
_entity.id
_entity.type
_entity.pdbx_description
1 polymer ?
#
loop_
_entity_poly.entity_id
_entity_poly.type
_entity_poly.pdbx_seq_one_letter_code
_entity_poly.pdbx_strand_id
1 'polypeptide(L)'
;SVMVLMHDLTVDRTTNGKGKVEDYTFEEIQRLNLVDRAGNVTPYKIPTLKSILEWGKDKVVFNFDNKYINTKGVSPEVKKASLDYYIRQLRPGGDWSMYHNIMLSVRSLDEALYYWNNNVRDVMFCVEISSEEHFEAYDKCPIPWDHIMAYVRMAVNPELSDVYRKLHDRGVMIMTSITGSSDKVKNAKDRRVAYERELLAE
;
A
#
# COMPACT_ATOMS: atom_id res chain seq x y z
N SER A 1 4.95 0.59 21.07
CA SER A 1 5.55 0.90 19.75
C SER A 1 4.65 1.91 19.04
N VAL A 2 5.24 2.85 18.32
CA VAL A 2 4.52 3.85 17.53
C VAL A 2 4.86 3.62 16.04
N MET A 3 3.85 3.49 15.19
CA MET A 3 4.07 3.42 13.74
C MET A 3 4.23 4.80 13.15
N VAL A 4 5.26 4.93 12.30
CA VAL A 4 5.55 6.15 11.55
C VAL A 4 5.46 5.87 10.04
N LEU A 5 5.17 6.90 9.26
CA LEU A 5 5.10 6.78 7.80
C LEU A 5 6.48 7.05 7.19
N MET A 6 7.10 5.99 6.69
CA MET A 6 8.39 6.04 6.02
C MET A 6 8.41 5.04 4.86
N HIS A 7 8.82 5.48 3.68
CA HIS A 7 8.95 4.57 2.55
C HIS A 7 10.13 3.61 2.71
N ASP A 8 11.29 4.15 3.10
CA ASP A 8 12.53 3.39 3.21
C ASP A 8 12.69 2.82 4.64
N LEU A 9 13.45 1.77 4.79
CA LEU A 9 13.82 1.24 6.11
C LEU A 9 14.86 2.12 6.83
N THR A 10 15.41 3.12 6.15
CA THR A 10 16.36 4.09 6.71
C THR A 10 15.80 5.51 6.61
N VAL A 11 16.27 6.39 7.47
CA VAL A 11 15.85 7.80 7.50
C VAL A 11 16.65 8.70 6.54
N ASP A 12 17.66 8.16 5.89
CA ASP A 12 18.75 8.89 5.18
C ASP A 12 18.27 9.74 4.01
N ARG A 13 17.32 9.24 3.21
CA ARG A 13 16.93 9.89 1.96
C ARG A 13 15.96 11.05 2.17
N THR A 14 15.12 10.96 3.17
CA THR A 14 14.00 11.88 3.35
C THR A 14 14.07 12.72 4.62
N THR A 15 15.14 12.55 5.41
CA THR A 15 15.35 13.33 6.63
C THR A 15 16.79 13.83 6.74
N ASN A 16 17.02 14.68 7.74
CA ASN A 16 18.36 15.13 8.12
C ASN A 16 19.09 14.13 9.05
N GLY A 17 18.52 12.93 9.30
CA GLY A 17 19.13 11.84 10.06
C GLY A 17 19.84 10.82 9.20
N LYS A 18 20.40 9.78 9.86
CA LYS A 18 21.13 8.66 9.23
C LYS A 18 20.85 7.36 9.96
N GLY A 19 20.73 6.26 9.24
CA GLY A 19 20.57 4.92 9.79
C GLY A 19 19.17 4.37 9.68
N LYS A 20 18.94 3.21 10.29
CA LYS A 20 17.66 2.50 10.18
C LYS A 20 16.57 3.11 11.04
N VAL A 21 15.34 3.10 10.57
CA VAL A 21 14.17 3.54 11.35
C VAL A 21 14.01 2.75 12.64
N GLU A 22 14.31 1.45 12.62
CA GLU A 22 14.17 0.55 13.78
C GLU A 22 15.18 0.81 14.90
N ASP A 23 16.29 1.51 14.60
CA ASP A 23 17.34 1.84 15.59
C ASP A 23 16.99 3.09 16.40
N TYR A 24 15.92 3.81 16.05
CA TYR A 24 15.48 5.04 16.70
C TYR A 24 14.35 4.77 17.71
N THR A 25 14.40 5.45 18.84
CA THR A 25 13.22 5.66 19.67
C THR A 25 12.24 6.61 18.96
N PHE A 26 10.98 6.64 19.40
CA PHE A 26 9.99 7.56 18.85
C PHE A 26 10.41 9.02 19.09
N GLU A 27 10.91 9.34 20.26
CA GLU A 27 11.40 10.67 20.62
C GLU A 27 12.56 11.13 19.73
N GLU A 28 13.48 10.23 19.38
CA GLU A 28 14.60 10.53 18.48
C GLU A 28 14.10 10.76 17.05
N ILE A 29 13.18 9.91 16.52
CA ILE A 29 12.56 10.12 15.21
C ILE A 29 11.86 11.46 15.12
N GLN A 30 11.16 11.89 16.19
CA GLN A 30 10.46 13.17 16.20
C GLN A 30 11.39 14.39 16.26
N ARG A 31 12.68 14.21 16.57
CA ARG A 31 13.69 15.28 16.44
C ARG A 31 14.16 15.48 15.01
N LEU A 32 14.06 14.45 14.17
CA LEU A 32 14.44 14.55 12.76
C LEU A 32 13.48 15.47 11.99
N ASN A 33 14.03 16.17 11.02
CA ASN A 33 13.27 16.99 10.09
C ASN A 33 13.27 16.35 8.71
N LEU A 34 12.15 16.43 8.00
CA LEU A 34 12.08 16.04 6.59
C LEU A 34 12.94 16.99 5.74
N VAL A 35 13.51 16.44 4.66
CA VAL A 35 14.19 17.22 3.63
C VAL A 35 13.36 17.24 2.35
N ASP A 36 13.44 18.34 1.61
CA ASP A 36 12.83 18.45 0.28
C ASP A 36 13.66 17.72 -0.80
N ARG A 37 13.19 17.75 -2.05
CA ARG A 37 13.89 17.09 -3.17
C ARG A 37 15.26 17.69 -3.47
N ALA A 38 15.52 18.93 -3.07
CA ALA A 38 16.80 19.60 -3.21
C ALA A 38 17.76 19.34 -2.03
N GLY A 39 17.29 18.62 -1.00
CA GLY A 39 18.06 18.30 0.20
C GLY A 39 17.98 19.38 1.29
N ASN A 40 17.16 20.41 1.14
CA ASN A 40 16.99 21.43 2.17
C ASN A 40 16.16 20.90 3.34
N VAL A 41 16.59 21.19 4.55
CA VAL A 41 15.85 20.82 5.77
C VAL A 41 14.59 21.66 5.88
N THR A 42 13.46 21.00 6.09
CA THR A 42 12.15 21.63 6.29
C THR A 42 11.76 21.64 7.77
N PRO A 43 10.76 22.41 8.18
CA PRO A 43 10.25 22.34 9.56
C PRO A 43 9.36 21.12 9.82
N TYR A 44 9.07 20.30 8.79
CA TYR A 44 8.15 19.18 8.90
C TYR A 44 8.81 17.95 9.52
N LYS A 45 8.01 17.15 10.21
CA LYS A 45 8.40 15.94 10.94
C LYS A 45 7.87 14.69 10.26
N ILE A 46 8.48 13.54 10.57
CA ILE A 46 7.95 12.24 10.16
C ILE A 46 6.58 12.05 10.83
N PRO A 47 5.49 11.88 10.07
CA PRO A 47 4.16 11.72 10.65
C PRO A 47 4.01 10.32 11.26
N THR A 48 3.19 10.22 12.30
CA THR A 48 2.72 8.93 12.79
C THR A 48 1.56 8.43 11.95
N LEU A 49 1.33 7.12 11.91
CA LEU A 49 0.16 6.56 11.26
C LEU A 49 -1.14 7.12 11.87
N LYS A 50 -1.21 7.25 13.20
CA LYS A 50 -2.36 7.85 13.89
C LYS A 50 -2.64 9.28 13.42
N SER A 51 -1.62 10.14 13.37
CA SER A 51 -1.80 11.53 12.96
C SER A 51 -2.30 11.67 11.51
N ILE A 52 -1.89 10.77 10.63
CA ILE A 52 -2.36 10.76 9.23
C ILE A 52 -3.81 10.25 9.13
N LEU A 53 -4.17 9.22 9.87
CA LEU A 53 -5.55 8.74 9.92
C LEU A 53 -6.50 9.82 10.43
N GLU A 54 -6.14 10.51 11.51
CA GLU A 54 -6.91 11.63 12.05
C GLU A 54 -7.06 12.78 11.04
N TRP A 55 -5.96 13.14 10.36
CA TRP A 55 -5.97 14.18 9.34
C TRP A 55 -6.84 13.82 8.13
N GLY A 56 -6.79 12.59 7.68
CA GLY A 56 -7.44 12.12 6.45
C GLY A 56 -8.83 11.53 6.67
N LYS A 57 -9.31 11.47 7.92
CA LYS A 57 -10.65 10.97 8.22
C LYS A 57 -11.69 11.72 7.38
N ASP A 58 -12.54 10.96 6.70
CA ASP A 58 -13.62 11.45 5.83
C ASP A 58 -13.16 12.33 4.63
N LYS A 59 -11.85 12.36 4.33
CA LYS A 59 -11.30 13.18 3.24
C LYS A 59 -10.65 12.37 2.13
N VAL A 60 -9.98 11.27 2.47
CA VAL A 60 -9.20 10.44 1.53
C VAL A 60 -9.31 8.98 1.89
N VAL A 61 -9.09 8.10 0.92
CA VAL A 61 -8.83 6.68 1.16
C VAL A 61 -7.33 6.47 1.25
N PHE A 62 -6.88 5.79 2.30
CA PHE A 62 -5.48 5.44 2.50
C PHE A 62 -5.19 4.04 1.97
N ASN A 63 -4.14 3.92 1.18
CA ASN A 63 -3.56 2.62 0.85
C ASN A 63 -2.24 2.47 1.61
N PHE A 64 -2.24 1.60 2.62
CA PHE A 64 -1.06 1.35 3.44
C PHE A 64 -0.27 0.14 2.93
N ASP A 65 1.02 0.36 2.68
CA ASP A 65 2.01 -0.66 2.34
C ASP A 65 2.93 -0.92 3.54
N ASN A 66 2.75 -2.06 4.20
CA ASN A 66 3.57 -2.44 5.35
C ASN A 66 4.97 -2.88 4.88
N LYS A 67 5.96 -2.02 5.07
CA LYS A 67 7.33 -2.27 4.60
C LYS A 67 8.00 -3.46 5.29
N TYR A 68 7.71 -3.73 6.57
CA TYR A 68 8.33 -4.84 7.29
C TYR A 68 7.87 -6.21 6.78
N ILE A 69 6.63 -6.34 6.32
CA ILE A 69 6.13 -7.60 5.78
C ILE A 69 6.83 -7.95 4.46
N ASN A 70 7.07 -6.93 3.63
CA ASN A 70 7.45 -7.11 2.23
C ASN A 70 8.94 -6.90 1.97
N THR A 71 9.71 -6.52 2.98
CA THR A 71 11.12 -6.20 2.79
C THR A 71 11.99 -7.45 2.90
N LYS A 72 12.87 -7.61 1.91
CA LYS A 72 13.91 -8.65 1.93
C LYS A 72 14.88 -8.39 3.08
N GLY A 73 15.18 -9.43 3.86
CA GLY A 73 16.11 -9.34 4.99
C GLY A 73 15.47 -9.00 6.35
N VAL A 74 14.17 -8.71 6.37
CA VAL A 74 13.41 -8.62 7.63
C VAL A 74 13.09 -10.05 8.13
N SER A 75 13.34 -10.32 9.41
CA SER A 75 13.12 -11.66 9.97
C SER A 75 11.64 -12.05 9.98
N PRO A 76 11.30 -13.36 9.91
CA PRO A 76 9.92 -13.84 10.01
C PRO A 76 9.19 -13.36 11.26
N GLU A 77 9.91 -13.27 12.39
CA GLU A 77 9.36 -12.82 13.67
C GLU A 77 8.93 -11.34 13.61
N VAL A 78 9.76 -10.48 13.02
CA VAL A 78 9.45 -9.05 12.84
C VAL A 78 8.28 -8.87 11.87
N LYS A 79 8.25 -9.64 10.77
CA LYS A 79 7.11 -9.65 9.85
C LYS A 79 5.81 -10.00 10.56
N LYS A 80 5.83 -11.11 11.31
CA LYS A 80 4.67 -11.56 12.08
C LYS A 80 4.24 -10.52 13.13
N ALA A 81 5.17 -9.97 13.88
CA ALA A 81 4.89 -8.95 14.89
C ALA A 81 4.25 -7.69 14.26
N SER A 82 4.69 -7.32 13.06
CA SER A 82 4.09 -6.21 12.31
C SER A 82 2.65 -6.52 11.88
N LEU A 83 2.39 -7.70 11.34
CA LEU A 83 1.03 -8.16 11.02
C LEU A 83 0.12 -8.16 12.24
N ASP A 84 0.58 -8.78 13.33
CA ASP A 84 -0.17 -8.85 14.59
C ASP A 84 -0.47 -7.45 15.17
N TYR A 85 0.46 -6.50 15.00
CA TYR A 85 0.24 -5.12 15.40
C TYR A 85 -0.90 -4.48 14.58
N TYR A 86 -0.85 -4.56 13.25
CA TYR A 86 -1.91 -4.04 12.38
C TYR A 86 -3.26 -4.66 12.71
N ILE A 87 -3.32 -5.98 12.87
CA ILE A 87 -4.56 -6.69 13.22
C ILE A 87 -5.15 -6.14 14.51
N ARG A 88 -4.32 -5.94 15.54
CA ARG A 88 -4.82 -5.37 16.81
C ARG A 88 -5.39 -3.97 16.65
N GLN A 89 -4.78 -3.13 15.79
CA GLN A 89 -5.24 -1.76 15.56
C GLN A 89 -6.53 -1.69 14.74
N LEU A 90 -6.68 -2.59 13.77
CA LEU A 90 -7.80 -2.61 12.82
C LEU A 90 -9.03 -3.40 13.33
N ARG A 91 -8.88 -4.19 14.40
CA ARG A 91 -10.00 -4.96 14.97
C ARG A 91 -11.04 -4.05 15.62
N PRO A 92 -12.31 -4.48 15.69
CA PRO A 92 -13.33 -3.78 16.48
C PRO A 92 -12.82 -3.53 17.92
N GLY A 93 -12.82 -2.27 18.33
CA GLY A 93 -12.24 -1.84 19.61
C GLY A 93 -10.74 -1.53 19.60
N GLY A 94 -10.04 -1.75 18.49
CA GLY A 94 -8.69 -1.24 18.26
C GLY A 94 -8.68 0.25 17.91
N ASP A 95 -7.53 0.90 18.02
CA ASP A 95 -7.39 2.36 17.85
C ASP A 95 -7.85 2.87 16.47
N TRP A 96 -7.82 2.01 15.45
CA TRP A 96 -8.15 2.39 14.07
C TRP A 96 -9.51 1.87 13.59
N SER A 97 -10.25 1.17 14.43
CA SER A 97 -11.55 0.59 14.07
C SER A 97 -12.61 1.62 13.66
N MET A 98 -12.41 2.89 14.01
CA MET A 98 -13.27 4.00 13.61
C MET A 98 -12.99 4.57 12.21
N TYR A 99 -11.93 4.10 11.54
CA TYR A 99 -11.54 4.60 10.22
C TYR A 99 -11.95 3.59 9.15
N HIS A 100 -12.94 3.96 8.33
CA HIS A 100 -13.49 3.12 7.25
C HIS A 100 -12.87 3.41 5.89
N ASN A 101 -11.84 4.27 5.84
CA ASN A 101 -11.16 4.72 4.64
C ASN A 101 -9.78 4.09 4.47
N ILE A 102 -9.61 2.86 4.97
CA ILE A 102 -8.34 2.14 4.94
C ILE A 102 -8.37 1.03 3.89
N MET A 103 -7.35 1.03 3.05
CA MET A 103 -6.98 -0.06 2.17
C MET A 103 -5.59 -0.56 2.56
N LEU A 104 -5.39 -1.87 2.54
CA LEU A 104 -4.11 -2.52 2.83
C LEU A 104 -3.53 -3.11 1.56
N SER A 105 -2.33 -2.69 1.16
CA SER A 105 -1.56 -3.39 0.15
C SER A 105 -1.05 -4.72 0.71
N VAL A 106 -1.50 -5.82 0.15
CA VAL A 106 -1.09 -7.18 0.52
C VAL A 106 -0.38 -7.85 -0.64
N ARG A 107 0.64 -8.65 -0.36
CA ARG A 107 1.54 -9.22 -1.38
C ARG A 107 1.26 -10.67 -1.72
N SER A 108 0.40 -11.32 -0.98
CA SER A 108 0.00 -12.69 -1.22
C SER A 108 -1.42 -12.97 -0.72
N LEU A 109 -2.03 -14.00 -1.26
CA LEU A 109 -3.31 -14.49 -0.75
C LEU A 109 -3.21 -14.93 0.72
N ASP A 110 -2.09 -15.54 1.11
CA ASP A 110 -1.88 -15.97 2.51
C ASP A 110 -1.88 -14.77 3.47
N GLU A 111 -1.29 -13.64 3.07
CA GLU A 111 -1.32 -12.39 3.86
C GLU A 111 -2.75 -11.85 3.96
N ALA A 112 -3.49 -11.80 2.86
CA ALA A 112 -4.89 -11.37 2.85
C ALA A 112 -5.75 -12.27 3.75
N LEU A 113 -5.59 -13.58 3.63
CA LEU A 113 -6.27 -14.57 4.47
C LEU A 113 -5.89 -14.46 5.95
N TYR A 114 -4.64 -14.10 6.25
CA TYR A 114 -4.21 -13.88 7.62
C TYR A 114 -4.99 -12.72 8.27
N TYR A 115 -5.13 -11.59 7.58
CA TYR A 115 -5.98 -10.49 8.04
C TYR A 115 -7.45 -10.94 8.15
N TRP A 116 -7.98 -11.55 7.11
CA TRP A 116 -9.38 -11.98 7.05
C TRP A 116 -9.77 -12.93 8.16
N ASN A 117 -8.95 -13.95 8.42
CA ASN A 117 -9.17 -14.96 9.46
C ASN A 117 -9.00 -14.39 10.88
N ASN A 118 -8.36 -13.24 11.02
CA ASN A 118 -8.23 -12.51 12.27
C ASN A 118 -9.24 -11.37 12.42
N ASN A 119 -10.39 -11.46 11.72
CA ASN A 119 -11.51 -10.52 11.81
C ASN A 119 -11.23 -9.09 11.37
N VAL A 120 -10.29 -8.88 10.45
CA VAL A 120 -10.14 -7.61 9.76
C VAL A 120 -11.10 -7.59 8.59
N ARG A 121 -12.30 -6.99 8.78
CA ARG A 121 -13.43 -7.04 7.85
C ARG A 121 -13.84 -5.68 7.30
N ASP A 122 -13.37 -4.59 7.92
CA ASP A 122 -13.77 -3.21 7.58
C ASP A 122 -12.71 -2.50 6.74
N VAL A 123 -11.89 -3.26 6.02
CA VAL A 123 -10.84 -2.72 5.13
C VAL A 123 -10.98 -3.31 3.73
N MET A 124 -10.45 -2.59 2.76
CA MET A 124 -10.24 -3.12 1.41
C MET A 124 -8.81 -3.65 1.28
N PHE A 125 -8.65 -4.79 0.62
CA PHE A 125 -7.33 -5.35 0.29
C PHE A 125 -6.96 -4.99 -1.14
N CYS A 126 -5.83 -4.29 -1.30
CA CYS A 126 -5.20 -4.08 -2.59
C CYS A 126 -4.26 -5.25 -2.86
N VAL A 127 -4.67 -6.15 -3.77
CA VAL A 127 -4.00 -7.42 -4.03
C VAL A 127 -3.47 -7.48 -5.47
N GLU A 128 -2.35 -8.17 -5.69
CA GLU A 128 -1.85 -8.38 -7.04
C GLU A 128 -2.67 -9.47 -7.75
N ILE A 129 -3.32 -9.09 -8.87
CA ILE A 129 -3.97 -10.01 -9.80
C ILE A 129 -3.39 -9.76 -11.19
N SER A 130 -2.28 -10.41 -11.49
CA SER A 130 -1.50 -10.23 -12.72
C SER A 130 -1.37 -11.51 -13.53
N SER A 131 -2.26 -12.47 -13.30
CA SER A 131 -2.39 -13.72 -14.05
C SER A 131 -3.76 -14.37 -13.82
N GLU A 132 -4.14 -15.29 -14.68
CA GLU A 132 -5.35 -16.12 -14.50
C GLU A 132 -5.27 -16.94 -13.19
N GLU A 133 -4.09 -17.47 -12.87
CA GLU A 133 -3.85 -18.22 -11.63
C GLU A 133 -4.15 -17.36 -10.37
N HIS A 134 -3.69 -16.09 -10.37
CA HIS A 134 -4.01 -15.16 -9.29
C HIS A 134 -5.51 -14.94 -9.19
N PHE A 135 -6.19 -14.68 -10.32
CA PHE A 135 -7.63 -14.50 -10.36
C PHE A 135 -8.36 -15.71 -9.76
N GLU A 136 -8.04 -16.92 -10.23
CA GLU A 136 -8.67 -18.15 -9.74
C GLU A 136 -8.42 -18.39 -8.25
N ALA A 137 -7.24 -18.05 -7.74
CA ALA A 137 -6.92 -18.19 -6.33
C ALA A 137 -7.82 -17.29 -5.46
N TYR A 138 -8.04 -16.04 -5.88
CA TYR A 138 -8.96 -15.13 -5.18
C TYR A 138 -10.42 -15.51 -5.39
N ASP A 139 -10.82 -16.01 -6.55
CA ASP A 139 -12.19 -16.45 -6.83
C ASP A 139 -12.64 -17.66 -5.96
N LYS A 140 -11.68 -18.46 -5.52
CA LYS A 140 -11.89 -19.61 -4.64
C LYS A 140 -11.73 -19.30 -3.14
N CYS A 141 -11.23 -18.11 -2.79
CA CYS A 141 -10.99 -17.74 -1.40
C CYS A 141 -12.25 -17.22 -0.70
N PRO A 142 -12.28 -17.20 0.65
CA PRO A 142 -13.46 -16.72 1.39
C PRO A 142 -13.59 -15.20 1.47
N ILE A 143 -12.67 -14.43 0.90
CA ILE A 143 -12.73 -12.96 0.91
C ILE A 143 -13.68 -12.51 -0.22
N PRO A 144 -14.78 -11.79 0.11
CA PRO A 144 -15.68 -11.30 -0.92
C PRO A 144 -15.01 -10.27 -1.85
N TRP A 145 -15.44 -10.23 -3.11
CA TRP A 145 -14.87 -9.35 -4.12
C TRP A 145 -15.05 -7.85 -3.82
N ASP A 146 -16.07 -7.47 -3.07
CA ASP A 146 -16.29 -6.09 -2.59
C ASP A 146 -15.27 -5.62 -1.55
N HIS A 147 -14.44 -6.54 -1.02
CA HIS A 147 -13.28 -6.23 -0.18
C HIS A 147 -11.95 -6.20 -0.94
N ILE A 148 -11.98 -6.33 -2.27
CA ILE A 148 -10.78 -6.47 -3.08
C ILE A 148 -10.68 -5.32 -4.09
N MET A 149 -9.49 -4.73 -4.18
CA MET A 149 -9.02 -3.93 -5.30
C MET A 149 -7.89 -4.69 -5.99
N ALA A 150 -7.98 -4.89 -7.30
CA ALA A 150 -6.98 -5.63 -8.05
C ALA A 150 -5.85 -4.72 -8.54
N TYR A 151 -4.62 -4.93 -8.09
CA TYR A 151 -3.43 -4.31 -8.64
C TYR A 151 -2.86 -5.19 -9.77
N VAL A 152 -2.87 -4.66 -10.99
CA VAL A 152 -2.46 -5.40 -12.20
C VAL A 152 -1.04 -5.04 -12.65
N ARG A 153 -0.21 -4.54 -11.72
CA ARG A 153 1.18 -4.12 -11.92
C ARG A 153 1.36 -2.76 -12.63
N MET A 154 2.58 -2.56 -13.12
CA MET A 154 3.11 -1.28 -13.62
C MET A 154 2.59 -0.90 -15.01
N ALA A 155 1.91 -1.80 -15.71
CA ALA A 155 1.30 -1.57 -16.99
C ALA A 155 0.19 -2.60 -17.24
N VAL A 156 -0.82 -2.18 -17.98
CA VAL A 156 -1.87 -3.11 -18.44
C VAL A 156 -1.25 -4.10 -19.43
N ASN A 157 -1.51 -5.38 -19.22
CA ASN A 157 -1.12 -6.46 -20.12
C ASN A 157 -2.30 -6.87 -20.98
N PRO A 158 -2.30 -6.61 -22.31
CA PRO A 158 -3.41 -6.97 -23.20
C PRO A 158 -3.74 -8.48 -23.22
N GLU A 159 -2.76 -9.34 -22.89
CA GLU A 159 -2.98 -10.79 -22.78
C GLU A 159 -3.90 -11.17 -21.61
N LEU A 160 -4.09 -10.26 -20.65
CA LEU A 160 -4.95 -10.44 -19.48
C LEU A 160 -6.32 -9.79 -19.63
N SER A 161 -6.72 -9.39 -20.85
CA SER A 161 -8.02 -8.74 -21.11
C SER A 161 -9.21 -9.54 -20.57
N ASP A 162 -9.15 -10.88 -20.62
CA ASP A 162 -10.19 -11.73 -20.06
C ASP A 162 -10.22 -11.70 -18.52
N VAL A 163 -9.06 -11.60 -17.87
CA VAL A 163 -8.98 -11.43 -16.41
C VAL A 163 -9.57 -10.08 -16.01
N TYR A 164 -9.23 -9.01 -16.74
CA TYR A 164 -9.77 -7.67 -16.46
C TYR A 164 -11.28 -7.64 -16.62
N ARG A 165 -11.83 -8.25 -17.68
CA ARG A 165 -13.28 -8.38 -17.85
C ARG A 165 -13.93 -9.14 -16.70
N LYS A 166 -13.36 -10.28 -16.27
CA LYS A 166 -13.86 -11.05 -15.12
C LYS A 166 -13.85 -10.24 -13.82
N LEU A 167 -12.85 -9.38 -13.61
CA LEU A 167 -12.78 -8.47 -12.47
C LEU A 167 -13.88 -7.40 -12.55
N HIS A 168 -14.07 -6.77 -13.70
CA HIS A 168 -15.14 -5.80 -13.93
C HIS A 168 -16.54 -6.42 -13.73
N ASP A 169 -16.76 -7.64 -14.22
CA ASP A 169 -18.03 -8.35 -14.06
C ASP A 169 -18.37 -8.62 -12.57
N ARG A 170 -17.35 -8.61 -11.70
CA ARG A 170 -17.49 -8.72 -10.23
C ARG A 170 -17.54 -7.37 -9.51
N GLY A 171 -17.51 -6.26 -10.25
CA GLY A 171 -17.47 -4.92 -9.69
C GLY A 171 -16.15 -4.54 -9.00
N VAL A 172 -15.06 -5.27 -9.32
CA VAL A 172 -13.74 -5.03 -8.73
C VAL A 172 -13.06 -3.84 -9.40
N MET A 173 -12.61 -2.89 -8.61
CA MET A 173 -11.77 -1.80 -9.10
C MET A 173 -10.39 -2.32 -9.47
N ILE A 174 -9.91 -1.93 -10.66
CA ILE A 174 -8.58 -2.27 -11.14
C ILE A 174 -7.66 -1.07 -10.93
N MET A 175 -6.49 -1.30 -10.36
CA MET A 175 -5.44 -0.31 -10.19
C MET A 175 -4.19 -0.73 -10.96
N THR A 176 -3.68 0.19 -11.78
CA THR A 176 -2.37 0.05 -12.43
C THR A 176 -1.46 1.20 -12.04
N SER A 177 -0.16 1.00 -12.11
CA SER A 177 0.81 2.07 -11.95
C SER A 177 1.17 2.67 -13.30
N ILE A 178 0.87 3.93 -13.50
CA ILE A 178 1.23 4.68 -14.73
C ILE A 178 2.72 5.07 -14.78
N THR A 179 3.47 4.82 -13.72
CA THR A 179 4.89 5.23 -13.61
C THR A 179 5.85 4.32 -14.37
N GLY A 180 5.38 3.18 -14.88
CA GLY A 180 6.24 2.18 -15.52
C GLY A 180 6.66 2.53 -16.95
N SER A 181 5.72 2.90 -17.80
CA SER A 181 5.94 3.16 -19.22
C SER A 181 5.80 4.63 -19.59
N SER A 182 4.72 5.29 -19.15
CA SER A 182 4.44 6.68 -19.50
C SER A 182 5.46 7.68 -18.95
N ASP A 183 5.96 7.46 -17.73
CA ASP A 183 6.98 8.34 -17.11
C ASP A 183 8.37 8.23 -17.75
N LYS A 184 8.67 7.14 -18.45
CA LYS A 184 9.92 6.96 -19.19
C LYS A 184 9.95 7.70 -20.52
N VAL A 185 8.79 8.14 -21.00
CA VAL A 185 8.67 8.89 -22.24
C VAL A 185 9.11 10.33 -22.00
N LYS A 186 10.21 10.75 -22.64
CA LYS A 186 10.83 12.07 -22.43
C LYS A 186 10.01 13.25 -22.94
N ASN A 187 9.19 13.01 -23.98
CA ASN A 187 8.37 14.04 -24.61
C ASN A 187 6.99 14.08 -23.96
N ALA A 188 6.54 15.28 -23.55
CA ALA A 188 5.26 15.46 -22.88
C ALA A 188 4.03 15.04 -23.75
N LYS A 189 4.12 15.22 -25.08
CA LYS A 189 3.07 14.78 -26.02
C LYS A 189 2.97 13.25 -26.06
N ASP A 190 4.10 12.58 -26.14
CA ASP A 190 4.16 11.13 -26.22
C ASP A 190 3.79 10.48 -24.87
N ARG A 191 4.13 11.15 -23.73
CA ARG A 191 3.64 10.74 -22.40
C ARG A 191 2.13 10.77 -22.32
N ARG A 192 1.52 11.81 -22.84
CA ARG A 192 0.06 11.91 -22.86
C ARG A 192 -0.58 10.77 -23.67
N VAL A 193 -0.03 10.47 -24.85
CA VAL A 193 -0.49 9.34 -25.68
C VAL A 193 -0.30 8.00 -24.98
N ALA A 194 0.84 7.80 -24.31
CA ALA A 194 1.10 6.58 -23.55
C ALA A 194 0.10 6.44 -22.38
N TYR A 195 -0.15 7.53 -21.66
CA TYR A 195 -1.13 7.59 -20.57
C TYR A 195 -2.57 7.32 -21.05
N GLU A 196 -2.97 7.95 -22.18
CA GLU A 196 -4.30 7.71 -22.78
C GLU A 196 -4.47 6.26 -23.23
N ARG A 197 -3.42 5.61 -23.73
CA ARG A 197 -3.43 4.17 -24.06
C ARG A 197 -3.58 3.27 -22.82
N GLU A 198 -2.93 3.63 -21.73
CA GLU A 198 -3.05 2.90 -20.46
C GLU A 198 -4.47 3.02 -19.90
N LEU A 199 -5.09 4.20 -19.97
CA LEU A 199 -6.48 4.42 -19.54
C LEU A 199 -7.52 3.72 -20.42
N LEU A 200 -7.28 3.60 -21.74
CA LEU A 200 -8.20 2.94 -22.68
C LEU A 200 -8.08 1.41 -22.65
N ALA A 201 -7.07 0.87 -21.99
CA ALA A 201 -6.89 -0.57 -21.82
C ALA A 201 -7.59 -1.11 -20.55
N GLU A 202 -8.16 -0.22 -19.73
CA GLU A 202 -9.06 -0.55 -18.63
C GLU A 202 -10.47 -0.86 -19.18
#